data_2db4dcb1b94c1edd74b1458c1455cc69
#
_entry.id   2db4dcb1b94c1edd74b1458c1455cc69
#
_cell.length_a   1.000
_cell.length_b   1.000
_cell.length_c   1.000
_cell.angle_alpha   90.00
_cell.angle_beta   90.00
_cell.angle_gamma   90.00
#
_symmetry.space_group_name_H-M   'P 1'
#
loop_
_entity.id
_entity.type
_entity.pdbx_description
1 polymer ?
#
loop_
_entity_poly.entity_id
_entity_poly.type
_entity_poly.pdbx_seq_one_letter_code
_entity_poly.pdbx_strand_id
1 'polypeptide(L)'
;MIKMKKNIVITGGAGFVGSNLIKYLLKKTKYNLISVDNYSTGLRKNHIKSKRVKYIKSDTQNINKVLKNPKTIHSLFHFGEFARIYQSFLKMEECINSNTIGSNAVVNFCFSNKIKLIYSATSATIGNKGDDKNLSPYAFTKAKNLELLDNLKKWFKFKFEIIYFYNVYGPNQISSGSMATVIGIFEDLYKKKKPLTVVKPGIQSRRFTHIDDTVKACYVAWKKNKCRHYSISNRESHSILEVAKMFQSKIKLLSPRRGERYASALTNMNLSNKVHKIFGKVRLKDYIKNIIKSR
;
A
#
# COMPACT_ATOMS: atom_id res chain seq x y z
N MET A 1 6.32 6.15 37.19
CA MET A 1 7.12 5.84 35.99
C MET A 1 6.21 5.72 34.76
N ILE A 2 6.31 6.61 33.79
CA ILE A 2 5.57 6.53 32.53
C ILE A 2 6.12 5.32 31.77
N LYS A 3 5.33 4.27 31.62
CA LYS A 3 5.70 3.06 30.89
C LYS A 3 6.01 3.44 29.44
N MET A 4 7.28 3.39 29.04
CA MET A 4 7.68 3.75 27.66
C MET A 4 6.90 2.91 26.65
N LYS A 5 6.31 3.57 25.65
CA LYS A 5 5.61 2.92 24.53
C LYS A 5 6.61 2.12 23.70
N LYS A 6 6.56 0.79 23.77
CA LYS A 6 7.58 -0.10 23.17
C LYS A 6 7.15 -0.81 21.90
N ASN A 7 5.88 -0.67 21.47
CA ASN A 7 5.31 -1.42 20.37
C ASN A 7 4.92 -0.52 19.20
N ILE A 8 5.18 -0.97 17.99
CA ILE A 8 4.61 -0.45 16.74
C ILE A 8 3.70 -1.52 16.17
N VAL A 9 2.47 -1.16 15.82
CA VAL A 9 1.50 -2.06 15.20
C VAL A 9 1.51 -1.86 13.68
N ILE A 10 1.43 -2.95 12.93
CA ILE A 10 1.29 -2.95 11.47
C ILE A 10 0.09 -3.84 11.12
N THR A 11 -1.01 -3.27 10.65
CA THR A 11 -2.09 -4.06 10.04
C THR A 11 -1.70 -4.43 8.61
N GLY A 12 -2.08 -5.62 8.15
CA GLY A 12 -1.60 -6.14 6.88
C GLY A 12 -0.10 -6.52 6.90
N GLY A 13 0.44 -6.86 8.08
CA GLY A 13 1.87 -7.11 8.26
C GLY A 13 2.39 -8.43 7.64
N ALA A 14 1.52 -9.37 7.28
CA ALA A 14 1.88 -10.55 6.50
C ALA A 14 1.74 -10.33 4.98
N GLY A 15 1.24 -9.16 4.56
CA GLY A 15 1.10 -8.75 3.17
C GLY A 15 2.42 -8.24 2.57
N PHE A 16 2.35 -7.82 1.30
CA PHE A 16 3.49 -7.34 0.52
C PHE A 16 4.19 -6.14 1.18
N VAL A 17 3.49 -5.02 1.35
CA VAL A 17 4.10 -3.79 1.90
C VAL A 17 4.39 -3.95 3.39
N GLY A 18 3.47 -4.56 4.15
CA GLY A 18 3.60 -4.71 5.60
C GLY A 18 4.81 -5.55 6.02
N SER A 19 5.06 -6.69 5.36
CA SER A 19 6.21 -7.54 5.67
C SER A 19 7.55 -6.87 5.38
N ASN A 20 7.64 -6.12 4.28
CA ASN A 20 8.84 -5.35 3.96
C ASN A 20 9.04 -4.18 4.95
N LEU A 21 7.95 -3.53 5.40
CA LEU A 21 8.05 -2.50 6.44
C LEU A 21 8.52 -3.10 7.77
N ILE A 22 8.01 -4.27 8.18
CA ILE A 22 8.47 -5.00 9.37
C ILE A 22 9.99 -5.24 9.29
N LYS A 23 10.46 -5.77 8.15
CA LYS A 23 11.90 -6.00 7.91
C LYS A 23 12.71 -4.71 8.05
N TYR A 24 12.21 -3.61 7.50
CA TYR A 24 12.88 -2.32 7.57
C TYR A 24 12.92 -1.74 9.00
N LEU A 25 11.78 -1.78 9.72
CA LEU A 25 11.67 -1.28 11.10
C LEU A 25 12.55 -2.07 12.07
N LEU A 26 12.69 -3.39 11.90
CA LEU A 26 13.60 -4.22 12.70
C LEU A 26 15.06 -3.76 12.59
N LYS A 27 15.48 -3.31 11.40
CA LYS A 27 16.82 -2.78 11.16
C LYS A 27 17.02 -1.36 11.69
N LYS A 28 15.96 -0.54 11.68
CA LYS A 28 16.05 0.91 11.93
C LYS A 28 15.59 1.34 13.32
N THR A 29 14.96 0.45 14.07
CA THR A 29 14.40 0.76 15.40
C THR A 29 14.66 -0.35 16.41
N LYS A 30 14.48 -0.03 17.71
CA LYS A 30 14.50 -1.00 18.81
C LYS A 30 13.09 -1.39 19.27
N TYR A 31 12.03 -0.94 18.60
CA TYR A 31 10.65 -1.27 18.94
C TYR A 31 10.32 -2.74 18.73
N ASN A 32 9.42 -3.28 19.56
CA ASN A 32 8.71 -4.50 19.23
C ASN A 32 7.64 -4.21 18.19
N LEU A 33 7.37 -5.16 17.32
CA LEU A 33 6.44 -5.03 16.21
C LEU A 33 5.29 -6.03 16.40
N ILE A 34 4.06 -5.56 16.20
CA ILE A 34 2.86 -6.39 16.26
C ILE A 34 2.21 -6.34 14.87
N SER A 35 2.17 -7.46 14.19
CA SER A 35 1.44 -7.62 12.93
C SER A 35 0.03 -8.09 13.23
N VAL A 36 -0.98 -7.40 12.70
CA VAL A 36 -2.38 -7.85 12.69
C VAL A 36 -2.79 -8.06 11.24
N ASP A 37 -3.14 -9.30 10.86
CA ASP A 37 -3.43 -9.67 9.47
C ASP A 37 -4.49 -10.77 9.47
N ASN A 38 -5.49 -10.70 8.58
CA ASN A 38 -6.50 -11.75 8.42
C ASN A 38 -6.08 -12.84 7.43
N TYR A 39 -4.96 -12.64 6.74
CA TYR A 39 -4.40 -13.52 5.71
C TYR A 39 -5.27 -13.67 4.45
N SER A 40 -6.17 -12.72 4.17
CA SER A 40 -6.90 -12.71 2.91
C SER A 40 -5.98 -12.62 1.68
N THR A 41 -4.87 -11.88 1.81
CA THR A 41 -3.80 -11.77 0.82
C THR A 41 -2.41 -11.90 1.42
N GLY A 42 -2.29 -11.76 2.72
CA GLY A 42 -1.07 -11.98 3.48
C GLY A 42 -0.68 -13.46 3.51
N LEU A 43 0.61 -13.75 3.56
CA LEU A 43 1.13 -15.11 3.51
C LEU A 43 2.06 -15.39 4.69
N ARG A 44 1.93 -16.56 5.31
CA ARG A 44 2.83 -16.99 6.41
C ARG A 44 4.30 -17.03 5.99
N LYS A 45 4.61 -17.32 4.72
CA LYS A 45 5.98 -17.28 4.20
C LYS A 45 6.65 -15.90 4.27
N ASN A 46 5.85 -14.83 4.39
CA ASN A 46 6.34 -13.47 4.56
C ASN A 46 6.70 -13.12 6.01
N HIS A 47 6.47 -14.05 6.96
CA HIS A 47 6.82 -13.84 8.35
C HIS A 47 8.34 -13.72 8.51
N ILE A 48 8.76 -12.78 9.35
CA ILE A 48 10.15 -12.63 9.74
C ILE A 48 10.34 -13.24 11.12
N LYS A 49 11.22 -14.24 11.22
CA LYS A 49 11.57 -14.87 12.49
C LYS A 49 12.39 -13.88 13.32
N SER A 50 11.78 -13.32 14.36
CA SER A 50 12.43 -12.41 15.31
C SER A 50 11.67 -12.40 16.63
N LYS A 51 12.39 -12.42 17.77
CA LYS A 51 11.79 -12.27 19.10
C LYS A 51 11.05 -10.94 19.30
N ARG A 52 11.33 -9.94 18.43
CA ARG A 52 10.68 -8.63 18.44
C ARG A 52 9.42 -8.53 17.58
N VAL A 53 8.98 -9.61 16.91
CA VAL A 53 7.79 -9.58 16.06
C VAL A 53 6.75 -10.57 16.56
N LYS A 54 5.54 -10.07 16.85
CA LYS A 54 4.37 -10.89 17.16
C LYS A 54 3.38 -10.81 16.01
N TYR A 55 2.91 -11.96 15.52
CA TYR A 55 1.86 -12.07 14.51
C TYR A 55 0.54 -12.48 15.14
N ILE A 56 -0.52 -11.73 14.86
CA ILE A 56 -1.88 -11.97 15.32
C ILE A 56 -2.77 -12.13 14.10
N LYS A 57 -3.47 -13.27 13.99
CA LYS A 57 -4.47 -13.48 12.95
C LYS A 57 -5.78 -12.82 13.40
N SER A 58 -6.19 -11.77 12.71
CA SER A 58 -7.46 -11.08 12.98
C SER A 58 -7.82 -10.11 11.86
N ASP A 59 -9.11 -9.87 11.70
CA ASP A 59 -9.61 -8.74 10.92
C ASP A 59 -9.39 -7.42 11.67
N THR A 60 -9.22 -6.34 10.91
CA THR A 60 -8.99 -5.00 11.46
C THR A 60 -10.18 -4.45 12.25
N GLN A 61 -11.41 -4.88 11.93
CA GLN A 61 -12.61 -4.55 12.72
C GLN A 61 -12.54 -5.03 14.18
N ASN A 62 -11.74 -6.05 14.45
CA ASN A 62 -11.54 -6.60 15.80
C ASN A 62 -10.31 -6.03 16.51
N ILE A 63 -9.75 -4.91 16.05
CA ILE A 63 -8.48 -4.35 16.55
C ILE A 63 -8.50 -4.12 18.07
N ASN A 64 -9.62 -3.65 18.64
CA ASN A 64 -9.81 -3.45 20.07
C ASN A 64 -9.74 -4.76 20.87
N LYS A 65 -10.25 -5.87 20.30
CA LYS A 65 -10.26 -7.18 20.96
C LYS A 65 -8.87 -7.80 21.04
N VAL A 66 -8.02 -7.55 20.02
CA VAL A 66 -6.71 -8.20 19.91
C VAL A 66 -5.55 -7.37 20.47
N LEU A 67 -5.70 -6.05 20.58
CA LEU A 67 -4.70 -5.15 21.15
C LEU A 67 -5.10 -4.66 22.56
N LYS A 68 -5.08 -5.59 23.52
CA LYS A 68 -5.57 -5.35 24.90
C LYS A 68 -4.82 -4.26 25.69
N ASN A 69 -3.57 -3.94 25.33
CA ASN A 69 -2.73 -2.97 26.04
C ASN A 69 -2.36 -1.75 25.17
N PRO A 70 -3.30 -0.88 24.79
CA PRO A 70 -3.04 0.24 23.89
C PRO A 70 -2.03 1.25 24.45
N LYS A 71 -1.90 1.37 25.75
CA LYS A 71 -0.92 2.26 26.44
C LYS A 71 0.54 1.93 26.08
N THR A 72 0.83 0.71 25.64
CA THR A 72 2.18 0.29 25.23
C THR A 72 2.48 0.59 23.76
N ILE A 73 1.47 1.02 22.98
CA ILE A 73 1.59 1.24 21.54
C ILE A 73 2.03 2.67 21.27
N HIS A 74 3.14 2.80 20.54
CA HIS A 74 3.69 4.08 20.10
C HIS A 74 2.95 4.62 18.88
N SER A 75 2.77 3.78 17.85
CA SER A 75 2.15 4.15 16.58
C SER A 75 1.60 2.92 15.86
N LEU A 76 0.69 3.15 14.91
CA LEU A 76 0.08 2.12 14.10
C LEU A 76 0.20 2.49 12.60
N PHE A 77 0.75 1.56 11.80
CA PHE A 77 0.72 1.61 10.35
C PHE A 77 -0.47 0.79 9.84
N HIS A 78 -1.40 1.44 9.17
CA HIS A 78 -2.60 0.79 8.66
C HIS A 78 -2.46 0.47 7.17
N PHE A 79 -2.16 -0.81 6.86
CA PHE A 79 -2.00 -1.35 5.52
C PHE A 79 -2.92 -2.56 5.26
N GLY A 80 -3.65 -3.01 6.28
CA GLY A 80 -4.60 -4.13 6.21
C GLY A 80 -5.93 -3.69 5.61
N GLU A 81 -5.95 -3.36 4.33
CA GLU A 81 -7.11 -2.93 3.59
C GLU A 81 -7.18 -3.61 2.21
N PHE A 82 -8.37 -3.68 1.64
CA PHE A 82 -8.56 -4.15 0.27
C PHE A 82 -7.89 -3.16 -0.72
N ALA A 83 -7.10 -3.65 -1.67
CA ALA A 83 -6.19 -2.80 -2.45
C ALA A 83 -6.17 -3.10 -3.96
N ARG A 84 -7.34 -3.33 -4.59
CA ARG A 84 -7.43 -3.57 -6.05
C ARG A 84 -8.67 -2.91 -6.65
N ILE A 85 -8.47 -2.12 -7.71
CA ILE A 85 -9.56 -1.40 -8.39
C ILE A 85 -10.54 -2.39 -9.02
N TYR A 86 -10.09 -3.21 -9.98
CA TYR A 86 -10.98 -4.14 -10.70
C TYR A 86 -11.68 -5.13 -9.76
N GLN A 87 -10.94 -5.71 -8.83
CA GLN A 87 -11.50 -6.68 -7.89
C GLN A 87 -12.53 -6.08 -6.93
N SER A 88 -12.48 -4.76 -6.67
CA SER A 88 -13.46 -4.11 -5.81
C SER A 88 -14.87 -4.06 -6.40
N PHE A 89 -15.01 -4.21 -7.72
CA PHE A 89 -16.33 -4.38 -8.36
C PHE A 89 -16.89 -5.79 -8.18
N LEU A 90 -16.00 -6.80 -8.21
CA LEU A 90 -16.39 -8.21 -8.09
C LEU A 90 -16.59 -8.63 -6.63
N LYS A 91 -15.90 -7.95 -5.72
CA LYS A 91 -15.83 -8.25 -4.29
C LYS A 91 -16.14 -6.97 -3.49
N MET A 92 -17.26 -6.33 -3.82
CA MET A 92 -17.63 -5.04 -3.26
C MET A 92 -17.82 -5.13 -1.74
N GLU A 93 -18.49 -6.15 -1.26
CA GLU A 93 -18.72 -6.37 0.17
C GLU A 93 -17.38 -6.53 0.93
N GLU A 94 -16.45 -7.36 0.45
CA GLU A 94 -15.12 -7.50 1.05
C GLU A 94 -14.39 -6.15 1.08
N CYS A 95 -14.49 -5.37 0.00
CA CYS A 95 -13.87 -4.04 -0.09
C CYS A 95 -14.48 -3.06 0.91
N ILE A 96 -15.80 -2.99 1.02
CA ILE A 96 -16.52 -2.14 1.97
C ILE A 96 -16.19 -2.54 3.41
N ASN A 97 -16.30 -3.83 3.75
CA ASN A 97 -16.02 -4.34 5.10
C ASN A 97 -14.58 -4.04 5.52
N SER A 98 -13.62 -4.26 4.65
CA SER A 98 -12.20 -4.00 4.94
C SER A 98 -11.90 -2.50 5.05
N ASN A 99 -12.31 -1.72 4.03
CA ASN A 99 -11.85 -0.34 3.88
C ASN A 99 -12.74 0.67 4.63
N THR A 100 -13.97 0.32 4.97
CA THR A 100 -14.87 1.19 5.74
C THR A 100 -14.96 0.73 7.18
N ILE A 101 -15.50 -0.48 7.43
CA ILE A 101 -15.70 -0.96 8.80
C ILE A 101 -14.37 -1.22 9.50
N GLY A 102 -13.47 -1.96 8.84
CA GLY A 102 -12.14 -2.26 9.38
C GLY A 102 -11.30 -1.01 9.60
N SER A 103 -11.27 -0.10 8.63
CA SER A 103 -10.50 1.15 8.75
C SER A 103 -11.07 2.07 9.80
N ASN A 104 -12.41 2.18 9.91
CA ASN A 104 -13.05 2.96 10.98
C ASN A 104 -12.70 2.41 12.37
N ALA A 105 -12.71 1.10 12.56
CA ALA A 105 -12.30 0.48 13.82
C ALA A 105 -10.85 0.83 14.19
N VAL A 106 -9.92 0.80 13.22
CA VAL A 106 -8.51 1.18 13.42
C VAL A 106 -8.37 2.67 13.74
N VAL A 107 -9.08 3.53 13.01
CA VAL A 107 -9.07 4.99 13.25
C VAL A 107 -9.58 5.31 14.64
N ASN A 108 -10.73 4.74 15.05
CA ASN A 108 -11.29 4.92 16.38
C ASN A 108 -10.37 4.39 17.48
N PHE A 109 -9.75 3.23 17.28
CA PHE A 109 -8.76 2.68 18.22
C PHE A 109 -7.59 3.64 18.42
N CYS A 110 -7.04 4.17 17.34
CA CYS A 110 -5.93 5.12 17.40
C CYS A 110 -6.36 6.45 18.04
N PHE A 111 -7.54 6.96 17.68
CA PHE A 111 -8.09 8.21 18.22
C PHE A 111 -8.32 8.13 19.71
N SER A 112 -9.08 7.14 20.18
CA SER A 112 -9.44 6.97 21.60
C SER A 112 -8.23 6.73 22.50
N ASN A 113 -7.18 6.08 21.98
CA ASN A 113 -5.98 5.76 22.73
C ASN A 113 -4.81 6.73 22.49
N LYS A 114 -5.03 7.83 21.76
CA LYS A 114 -4.00 8.84 21.43
C LYS A 114 -2.76 8.20 20.77
N ILE A 115 -2.99 7.21 19.88
CA ILE A 115 -1.96 6.52 19.12
C ILE A 115 -1.82 7.23 17.76
N LYS A 116 -0.58 7.56 17.36
CA LYS A 116 -0.32 8.11 16.05
C LYS A 116 -0.62 7.09 14.96
N LEU A 117 -1.43 7.49 13.97
CA LEU A 117 -1.76 6.67 12.81
C LEU A 117 -0.88 7.02 11.61
N ILE A 118 -0.34 6.03 10.93
CA ILE A 118 0.25 6.15 9.59
C ILE A 118 -0.65 5.40 8.62
N TYR A 119 -1.34 6.14 7.76
CA TYR A 119 -2.37 5.62 6.88
C TYR A 119 -1.86 5.46 5.45
N SER A 120 -2.11 4.30 4.82
CA SER A 120 -1.82 4.06 3.42
C SER A 120 -2.95 4.58 2.54
N ALA A 121 -2.70 5.65 1.82
CA ALA A 121 -3.57 6.14 0.76
C ALA A 121 -3.13 5.59 -0.61
N THR A 122 -3.88 5.91 -1.64
CA THR A 122 -3.62 5.46 -3.00
C THR A 122 -3.60 6.60 -3.99
N SER A 123 -2.75 6.51 -5.01
CA SER A 123 -2.77 7.43 -6.13
C SER A 123 -4.12 7.44 -6.88
N ALA A 124 -4.97 6.42 -6.67
CA ALA A 124 -6.30 6.37 -7.26
C ALA A 124 -7.23 7.49 -6.75
N THR A 125 -7.01 8.00 -5.54
CA THR A 125 -7.83 9.09 -4.97
C THR A 125 -7.42 10.48 -5.44
N ILE A 126 -6.23 10.60 -6.03
CA ILE A 126 -5.66 11.88 -6.50
C ILE A 126 -5.45 11.90 -8.01
N GLY A 127 -5.83 10.83 -8.72
CA GLY A 127 -5.77 10.74 -10.17
C GLY A 127 -6.76 11.72 -10.83
N ASN A 128 -6.41 12.19 -12.03
CA ASN A 128 -7.24 13.09 -12.84
C ASN A 128 -7.78 14.29 -12.02
N LYS A 129 -6.85 15.00 -11.33
CA LYS A 129 -7.16 16.14 -10.43
C LYS A 129 -8.13 15.81 -9.28
N GLY A 130 -8.29 14.54 -8.93
CA GLY A 130 -9.18 14.07 -7.87
C GLY A 130 -10.48 13.43 -8.37
N ASP A 131 -10.80 13.51 -9.65
CA ASP A 131 -12.04 12.94 -10.22
C ASP A 131 -12.05 11.40 -10.17
N ASP A 132 -10.86 10.78 -10.21
CA ASP A 132 -10.72 9.32 -10.12
C ASP A 132 -11.19 8.71 -8.79
N LYS A 133 -11.42 9.52 -7.76
CA LYS A 133 -11.83 9.06 -6.42
C LYS A 133 -13.16 8.30 -6.41
N ASN A 134 -14.05 8.55 -7.38
CA ASN A 134 -15.37 7.92 -7.47
C ASN A 134 -15.44 6.79 -8.53
N LEU A 135 -14.33 6.45 -9.19
CA LEU A 135 -14.34 5.49 -10.30
C LEU A 135 -14.43 4.02 -9.88
N SER A 136 -14.32 3.69 -8.60
CA SER A 136 -14.43 2.32 -8.10
C SER A 136 -14.77 2.28 -6.61
N PRO A 137 -15.38 1.18 -6.10
CA PRO A 137 -15.58 1.02 -4.65
C PRO A 137 -14.27 1.19 -3.85
N TYR A 138 -13.16 0.69 -4.37
CA TYR A 138 -11.83 0.88 -3.75
C TYR A 138 -11.42 2.34 -3.65
N ALA A 139 -11.47 3.09 -4.75
CA ALA A 139 -11.06 4.51 -4.73
C ALA A 139 -12.00 5.33 -3.86
N PHE A 140 -13.30 5.08 -3.92
CA PHE A 140 -14.32 5.73 -3.13
C PHE A 140 -14.09 5.54 -1.62
N THR A 141 -13.95 4.28 -1.16
CA THR A 141 -13.75 4.00 0.27
C THR A 141 -12.46 4.63 0.80
N LYS A 142 -11.39 4.59 0.00
CA LYS A 142 -10.13 5.26 0.35
C LYS A 142 -10.28 6.78 0.45
N ALA A 143 -11.01 7.41 -0.47
CA ALA A 143 -11.27 8.85 -0.45
C ALA A 143 -12.06 9.26 0.79
N LYS A 144 -13.08 8.48 1.17
CA LYS A 144 -13.90 8.75 2.36
C LYS A 144 -13.08 8.63 3.66
N ASN A 145 -12.17 7.68 3.75
CA ASN A 145 -11.25 7.59 4.88
C ASN A 145 -10.32 8.82 4.98
N LEU A 146 -9.88 9.37 3.85
CA LEU A 146 -9.08 10.61 3.85
C LEU A 146 -9.89 11.80 4.36
N GLU A 147 -11.14 11.95 3.92
CA GLU A 147 -12.07 13.00 4.41
C GLU A 147 -12.28 12.89 5.92
N LEU A 148 -12.52 11.67 6.43
CA LEU A 148 -12.67 11.41 7.86
C LEU A 148 -11.42 11.84 8.64
N LEU A 149 -10.24 11.42 8.19
CA LEU A 149 -8.98 11.76 8.87
C LEU A 149 -8.73 13.28 8.88
N ASP A 150 -8.96 13.97 7.79
CA ASP A 150 -8.82 15.42 7.70
C ASP A 150 -9.81 16.15 8.64
N ASN A 151 -11.04 15.65 8.77
CA ASN A 151 -12.03 16.20 9.70
C ASN A 151 -11.65 15.91 11.17
N LEU A 152 -11.21 14.69 11.50
CA LEU A 152 -10.72 14.36 12.84
C LEU A 152 -9.53 15.26 13.25
N LYS A 153 -8.67 15.61 12.30
CA LYS A 153 -7.61 16.58 12.56
C LYS A 153 -8.14 17.97 12.87
N LYS A 154 -9.14 18.45 12.11
CA LYS A 154 -9.78 19.77 12.33
C LYS A 154 -10.50 19.81 13.67
N TRP A 155 -11.35 18.82 13.95
CA TRP A 155 -12.20 18.78 15.13
C TRP A 155 -11.41 18.51 16.41
N PHE A 156 -10.48 17.53 16.38
CA PHE A 156 -9.89 16.95 17.60
C PHE A 156 -8.35 17.00 17.61
N LYS A 157 -7.71 17.65 16.62
CA LYS A 157 -6.24 17.67 16.51
C LYS A 157 -5.61 16.27 16.45
N PHE A 158 -6.34 15.29 15.86
CA PHE A 158 -5.86 13.93 15.72
C PHE A 158 -4.55 13.87 14.92
N LYS A 159 -3.59 13.06 15.38
CA LYS A 159 -2.25 12.98 14.77
C LYS A 159 -2.15 11.78 13.84
N PHE A 160 -1.92 12.04 12.56
CA PHE A 160 -1.69 11.02 11.54
C PHE A 160 -0.72 11.50 10.46
N GLU A 161 -0.16 10.56 9.72
CA GLU A 161 0.53 10.79 8.45
C GLU A 161 -0.21 10.01 7.36
N ILE A 162 -0.35 10.57 6.17
CA ILE A 162 -0.93 9.91 5.01
C ILE A 162 0.15 9.68 3.96
N ILE A 163 0.21 8.47 3.41
CA ILE A 163 1.21 8.12 2.40
C ILE A 163 0.50 7.56 1.17
N TYR A 164 0.57 8.29 0.07
CA TYR A 164 0.00 7.88 -1.23
C TYR A 164 0.97 6.94 -1.94
N PHE A 165 0.55 5.68 -2.12
CA PHE A 165 1.32 4.68 -2.85
C PHE A 165 1.00 4.71 -4.35
N TYR A 166 2.04 4.48 -5.17
CA TYR A 166 1.96 4.41 -6.63
C TYR A 166 2.54 3.09 -7.11
N ASN A 167 1.66 2.18 -7.56
CA ASN A 167 2.01 0.90 -8.20
C ASN A 167 3.29 0.25 -7.64
N VAL A 168 3.23 -0.12 -6.36
CA VAL A 168 4.39 -0.69 -5.65
C VAL A 168 4.75 -2.05 -6.25
N TYR A 169 6.06 -2.29 -6.45
CA TYR A 169 6.62 -3.54 -6.95
C TYR A 169 7.87 -3.95 -6.17
N GLY A 170 8.27 -5.23 -6.28
CA GLY A 170 9.50 -5.75 -5.67
C GLY A 170 9.27 -7.01 -4.86
N PRO A 171 10.24 -7.44 -4.03
CA PRO A 171 10.18 -8.67 -3.24
C PRO A 171 8.92 -8.82 -2.40
N ASN A 172 8.38 -10.04 -2.35
CA ASN A 172 7.12 -10.42 -1.69
C ASN A 172 5.84 -9.85 -2.34
N GLN A 173 5.92 -9.28 -3.55
CA GLN A 173 4.72 -8.86 -4.27
C GLN A 173 3.85 -10.06 -4.64
N ILE A 174 2.53 -9.84 -4.72
CA ILE A 174 1.60 -10.88 -5.14
C ILE A 174 1.75 -11.08 -6.65
N SER A 175 2.13 -12.28 -7.07
CA SER A 175 2.45 -12.61 -8.48
C SER A 175 1.38 -13.44 -9.17
N SER A 176 0.43 -14.02 -8.42
CA SER A 176 -0.63 -14.88 -8.97
C SER A 176 -1.96 -14.61 -8.29
N GLY A 177 -3.05 -15.08 -8.93
CA GLY A 177 -4.42 -14.88 -8.45
C GLY A 177 -4.96 -13.48 -8.72
N SER A 178 -6.21 -13.26 -8.31
CA SER A 178 -6.98 -12.04 -8.60
C SER A 178 -6.40 -10.76 -7.99
N MET A 179 -5.61 -10.90 -6.92
CA MET A 179 -5.00 -9.78 -6.19
C MET A 179 -3.54 -9.52 -6.61
N ALA A 180 -3.06 -10.13 -7.70
CA ALA A 180 -1.69 -9.95 -8.18
C ALA A 180 -1.41 -8.53 -8.70
N THR A 181 -0.16 -8.08 -8.54
CA THR A 181 0.32 -6.82 -9.13
C THR A 181 0.70 -7.03 -10.59
N VAL A 182 0.64 -5.98 -11.41
CA VAL A 182 1.00 -6.11 -12.84
C VAL A 182 2.46 -6.58 -13.01
N ILE A 183 3.39 -6.02 -12.22
CA ILE A 183 4.81 -6.44 -12.28
C ILE A 183 4.96 -7.87 -11.78
N GLY A 184 4.23 -8.27 -10.73
CA GLY A 184 4.23 -9.65 -10.22
C GLY A 184 3.72 -10.65 -11.25
N ILE A 185 2.63 -10.31 -11.96
CA ILE A 185 2.10 -11.13 -13.06
C ILE A 185 3.15 -11.30 -14.17
N PHE A 186 3.77 -10.20 -14.61
CA PHE A 186 4.77 -10.22 -15.67
C PHE A 186 6.00 -11.04 -15.26
N GLU A 187 6.48 -10.87 -14.04
CA GLU A 187 7.59 -11.65 -13.49
C GLU A 187 7.29 -13.15 -13.43
N ASP A 188 6.10 -13.53 -12.98
CA ASP A 188 5.67 -14.94 -12.92
C ASP A 188 5.54 -15.56 -14.31
N LEU A 189 4.88 -14.85 -15.24
CA LEU A 189 4.72 -15.31 -16.62
C LEU A 189 6.07 -15.42 -17.34
N TYR A 190 6.96 -14.44 -17.11
CA TYR A 190 8.31 -14.47 -17.67
C TYR A 190 9.10 -15.68 -17.18
N LYS A 191 9.09 -15.95 -15.86
CA LYS A 191 9.75 -17.13 -15.28
C LYS A 191 9.20 -18.46 -15.82
N LYS A 192 7.90 -18.50 -16.10
CA LYS A 192 7.21 -19.66 -16.69
C LYS A 192 7.34 -19.76 -18.22
N LYS A 193 8.10 -18.89 -18.88
CA LYS A 193 8.23 -18.81 -20.36
C LYS A 193 6.88 -18.63 -21.09
N LYS A 194 5.90 -18.00 -20.44
CA LYS A 194 4.57 -17.73 -20.99
C LYS A 194 4.49 -16.31 -21.55
N PRO A 195 3.64 -16.03 -22.57
CA PRO A 195 3.40 -14.66 -23.02
C PRO A 195 2.89 -13.76 -21.92
N LEU A 196 3.39 -12.52 -21.85
CA LEU A 196 2.92 -11.51 -20.89
C LEU A 196 1.54 -11.02 -21.30
N THR A 197 0.62 -10.94 -20.35
CA THR A 197 -0.77 -10.54 -20.65
C THR A 197 -0.97 -9.06 -20.38
N VAL A 198 -1.37 -8.30 -21.41
CA VAL A 198 -1.62 -6.86 -21.34
C VAL A 198 -3.08 -6.57 -21.68
N VAL A 199 -3.81 -5.90 -20.80
CA VAL A 199 -5.18 -5.44 -21.05
C VAL A 199 -5.16 -4.28 -22.06
N LYS A 200 -5.95 -4.42 -23.14
CA LYS A 200 -6.08 -3.38 -24.18
C LYS A 200 -6.55 -2.03 -23.60
N PRO A 201 -6.07 -0.91 -24.14
CA PRO A 201 -5.08 -0.77 -25.22
C PRO A 201 -3.62 -0.87 -24.72
N GLY A 202 -3.36 -0.96 -23.41
CA GLY A 202 -2.03 -1.07 -22.81
C GLY A 202 -1.24 0.24 -22.73
N ILE A 203 -1.82 1.35 -23.22
CA ILE A 203 -1.18 2.68 -23.25
C ILE A 203 -1.32 3.44 -21.94
N GLN A 204 -2.14 2.95 -20.99
CA GLN A 204 -2.32 3.57 -19.69
C GLN A 204 -1.00 3.68 -18.95
N SER A 205 -0.53 4.90 -18.75
CA SER A 205 0.75 5.19 -18.11
C SER A 205 0.62 5.19 -16.59
N ARG A 206 1.65 4.69 -15.90
CA ARG A 206 1.73 4.61 -14.45
C ARG A 206 3.12 4.96 -13.96
N ARG A 207 3.19 5.56 -12.77
CA ARG A 207 4.43 5.62 -12.00
C ARG A 207 4.53 4.38 -11.15
N PHE A 208 5.67 3.72 -11.20
CA PHE A 208 5.97 2.51 -10.41
C PHE A 208 6.96 2.86 -9.30
N THR A 209 6.78 2.28 -8.14
CA THR A 209 7.64 2.55 -6.98
C THR A 209 8.18 1.26 -6.40
N HIS A 210 9.50 1.16 -6.26
CA HIS A 210 10.09 0.00 -5.62
C HIS A 210 9.72 -0.08 -4.14
N ILE A 211 9.56 -1.28 -3.62
CA ILE A 211 9.16 -1.51 -2.23
C ILE A 211 10.13 -0.89 -1.22
N ASP A 212 11.44 -0.92 -1.48
CA ASP A 212 12.43 -0.31 -0.57
C ASP A 212 12.26 1.20 -0.45
N ASP A 213 11.96 1.88 -1.56
CA ASP A 213 11.67 3.31 -1.55
C ASP A 213 10.35 3.59 -0.82
N THR A 214 9.36 2.72 -0.99
CA THR A 214 8.05 2.83 -0.33
C THR A 214 8.18 2.71 1.20
N VAL A 215 8.85 1.66 1.70
CA VAL A 215 9.00 1.48 3.15
C VAL A 215 9.90 2.53 3.78
N LYS A 216 10.91 3.00 3.04
CA LYS A 216 11.74 4.13 3.47
C LYS A 216 10.92 5.41 3.61
N ALA A 217 10.00 5.69 2.67
CA ALA A 217 9.11 6.83 2.76
C ALA A 217 8.16 6.72 3.96
N CYS A 218 7.61 5.53 4.23
CA CYS A 218 6.81 5.26 5.42
C CYS A 218 7.58 5.57 6.72
N TYR A 219 8.83 5.12 6.79
CA TYR A 219 9.71 5.38 7.94
C TYR A 219 10.02 6.87 8.09
N VAL A 220 10.33 7.57 6.99
CA VAL A 220 10.60 9.02 7.02
C VAL A 220 9.38 9.82 7.48
N ALA A 221 8.19 9.51 6.96
CA ALA A 221 6.94 10.14 7.37
C ALA A 221 6.66 9.92 8.87
N TRP A 222 6.78 8.67 9.32
CA TRP A 222 6.64 8.31 10.72
C TRP A 222 7.63 9.05 11.63
N LYS A 223 8.92 9.10 11.25
CA LYS A 223 9.98 9.74 12.04
C LYS A 223 9.85 11.27 12.07
N LYS A 224 9.53 11.90 10.94
CA LYS A 224 9.37 13.37 10.85
C LYS A 224 8.20 13.89 11.69
N ASN A 225 7.16 13.11 11.88
CA ASN A 225 6.02 13.43 12.74
C ASN A 225 5.43 14.84 12.50
N LYS A 226 5.20 15.18 11.23
CA LYS A 226 4.74 16.52 10.82
C LYS A 226 3.24 16.60 10.53
N CYS A 227 2.52 15.48 10.69
CA CYS A 227 1.09 15.35 10.37
C CYS A 227 0.78 15.85 8.95
N ARG A 228 1.46 15.26 7.95
CA ARG A 228 1.41 15.64 6.54
C ARG A 228 0.92 14.52 5.65
N HIS A 229 0.60 14.92 4.43
CA HIS A 229 0.41 14.04 3.30
C HIS A 229 1.74 13.85 2.56
N TYR A 230 2.12 12.60 2.29
CA TYR A 230 3.33 12.24 1.53
C TYR A 230 2.94 11.45 0.30
N SER A 231 3.55 11.74 -0.83
CA SER A 231 3.45 10.87 -2.00
C SER A 231 4.80 10.27 -2.30
N ILE A 232 4.83 8.97 -2.60
CA ILE A 232 6.03 8.25 -2.98
C ILE A 232 5.87 7.63 -4.37
N SER A 233 6.66 8.09 -5.33
CA SER A 233 6.71 7.52 -6.68
C SER A 233 8.08 7.70 -7.30
N ASN A 234 8.43 6.88 -8.31
CA ASN A 234 9.54 7.21 -9.17
C ASN A 234 9.19 8.41 -10.07
N ARG A 235 10.18 9.12 -10.56
CA ARG A 235 9.99 10.23 -11.53
C ARG A 235 9.52 9.72 -12.89
N GLU A 236 10.02 8.55 -13.28
CA GLU A 236 9.66 7.91 -14.54
C GLU A 236 8.24 7.34 -14.51
N SER A 237 7.57 7.45 -15.62
CA SER A 237 6.28 6.80 -15.86
C SER A 237 6.41 5.91 -17.11
N HIS A 238 5.70 4.80 -17.08
CA HIS A 238 5.70 3.84 -18.17
C HIS A 238 4.27 3.37 -18.45
N SER A 239 3.93 3.17 -19.71
CA SER A 239 2.70 2.46 -20.06
C SER A 239 2.84 0.98 -19.71
N ILE A 240 1.71 0.29 -19.56
CA ILE A 240 1.72 -1.15 -19.25
C ILE A 240 2.38 -1.94 -20.42
N LEU A 241 2.16 -1.49 -21.67
CA LEU A 241 2.78 -2.09 -22.84
C LEU A 241 4.30 -1.89 -22.87
N GLU A 242 4.80 -0.68 -22.54
CA GLU A 242 6.24 -0.42 -22.42
C GLU A 242 6.87 -1.32 -21.35
N VAL A 243 6.23 -1.45 -20.19
CA VAL A 243 6.71 -2.36 -19.13
C VAL A 243 6.78 -3.81 -19.61
N ALA A 244 5.75 -4.29 -20.33
CA ALA A 244 5.78 -5.64 -20.90
C ALA A 244 6.93 -5.83 -21.92
N LYS A 245 7.18 -4.82 -22.77
CA LYS A 245 8.31 -4.83 -23.73
C LYS A 245 9.67 -4.89 -23.04
N MET A 246 9.84 -4.29 -21.84
CA MET A 246 11.09 -4.36 -21.08
C MET A 246 11.52 -5.80 -20.73
N PHE A 247 10.58 -6.73 -20.64
CA PHE A 247 10.86 -8.15 -20.36
C PHE A 247 11.36 -8.94 -21.60
N GLN A 248 11.35 -8.35 -22.79
CA GLN A 248 11.79 -9.00 -24.04
C GLN A 248 11.09 -10.35 -24.29
N SER A 249 9.79 -10.43 -24.00
CA SER A 249 8.98 -11.65 -24.09
C SER A 249 7.77 -11.44 -25.00
N LYS A 250 7.16 -12.54 -25.47
CA LYS A 250 5.91 -12.48 -26.24
C LYS A 250 4.82 -11.82 -25.41
N ILE A 251 3.98 -11.01 -26.07
CA ILE A 251 2.87 -10.28 -25.43
C ILE A 251 1.55 -10.78 -26.01
N LYS A 252 0.58 -11.07 -25.12
CA LYS A 252 -0.80 -11.40 -25.45
C LYS A 252 -1.72 -10.28 -24.98
N LEU A 253 -2.47 -9.67 -25.89
CA LEU A 253 -3.44 -8.64 -25.54
C LEU A 253 -4.74 -9.27 -25.06
N LEU A 254 -5.27 -8.77 -23.93
CA LEU A 254 -6.55 -9.17 -23.34
C LEU A 254 -7.60 -8.10 -23.61
N SER A 255 -8.89 -8.48 -23.53
CA SER A 255 -10.01 -7.55 -23.63
C SER A 255 -9.98 -6.48 -22.53
N PRO A 256 -10.53 -5.27 -22.77
CA PRO A 256 -10.66 -4.21 -21.78
C PRO A 256 -11.41 -4.69 -20.54
N ARG A 257 -11.12 -4.09 -19.38
CA ARG A 257 -11.76 -4.41 -18.08
C ARG A 257 -12.51 -3.20 -17.53
N ARG A 258 -13.61 -3.47 -16.82
CA ARG A 258 -14.35 -2.44 -16.09
C ARG A 258 -13.45 -1.77 -15.04
N GLY A 259 -13.53 -0.45 -14.92
CA GLY A 259 -12.73 0.33 -13.97
C GLY A 259 -11.26 0.51 -14.37
N GLU A 260 -10.86 0.06 -15.56
CA GLU A 260 -9.52 0.33 -16.08
C GLU A 260 -9.37 1.84 -16.30
N ARG A 261 -8.38 2.44 -15.69
CA ARG A 261 -8.05 3.84 -15.85
C ARG A 261 -7.18 4.02 -17.08
N TYR A 262 -7.80 4.39 -18.20
CA TYR A 262 -7.08 4.63 -19.47
C TYR A 262 -6.30 5.94 -19.44
N ALA A 263 -6.83 6.96 -18.78
CA ALA A 263 -6.07 8.19 -18.56
C ALA A 263 -4.82 7.88 -17.71
N SER A 264 -3.73 8.49 -18.09
CA SER A 264 -2.52 8.47 -17.29
C SER A 264 -2.86 8.91 -15.88
N ALA A 265 -2.64 8.04 -14.89
CA ALA A 265 -2.57 8.47 -13.50
C ALA A 265 -1.27 9.25 -13.23
N LEU A 266 -0.73 9.89 -14.26
CA LEU A 266 0.20 10.98 -14.18
C LEU A 266 -0.56 12.12 -13.53
N THR A 267 -0.90 11.93 -12.32
CA THR A 267 -1.20 13.02 -11.45
C THR A 267 -0.05 13.98 -11.58
N ASN A 268 -0.35 15.12 -12.12
CA ASN A 268 0.38 16.28 -11.68
C ASN A 268 0.37 16.17 -10.16
N MET A 269 1.49 15.78 -9.56
CA MET A 269 1.67 15.76 -8.10
C MET A 269 1.53 17.19 -7.52
N ASN A 270 1.06 18.13 -8.34
CA ASN A 270 0.71 19.50 -8.03
C ASN A 270 -0.62 19.64 -7.29
N LEU A 271 -1.22 18.52 -6.87
CA LEU A 271 -2.37 18.55 -5.99
C LEU A 271 -1.95 19.11 -4.64
N SER A 272 -2.15 20.41 -4.54
CA SER A 272 -1.97 21.25 -3.37
C SER A 272 -0.55 21.28 -2.78
N ASN A 273 -0.16 22.42 -2.26
CA ASN A 273 1.05 22.65 -1.43
C ASN A 273 1.09 21.80 -0.14
N LYS A 274 0.06 20.94 0.08
CA LYS A 274 -0.08 20.10 1.28
C LYS A 274 0.60 18.74 1.15
N VAL A 275 0.91 18.27 -0.06
CA VAL A 275 1.51 16.93 -0.26
C VAL A 275 3.03 17.04 -0.40
N HIS A 276 3.75 16.40 0.51
CA HIS A 276 5.21 16.31 0.45
C HIS A 276 5.64 15.20 -0.52
N LYS A 277 6.26 15.58 -1.63
CA LYS A 277 6.70 14.66 -2.68
C LYS A 277 8.01 13.99 -2.27
N ILE A 278 8.03 12.66 -2.33
CA ILE A 278 9.23 11.84 -2.18
C ILE A 278 9.44 11.08 -3.49
N PHE A 279 10.65 11.16 -4.04
CA PHE A 279 10.98 10.43 -5.25
C PHE A 279 11.80 9.19 -4.92
N GLY A 280 11.33 8.05 -5.42
CA GLY A 280 12.04 6.78 -5.37
C GLY A 280 13.30 6.81 -6.24
N LYS A 281 14.30 6.05 -5.83
CA LYS A 281 15.61 5.96 -6.51
C LYS A 281 15.75 4.71 -7.36
N VAL A 282 15.03 3.63 -7.01
CA VAL A 282 15.12 2.37 -7.74
C VAL A 282 14.28 2.45 -9.01
N ARG A 283 14.94 2.32 -10.16
CA ARG A 283 14.28 2.40 -11.47
C ARG A 283 13.67 1.05 -11.83
N LEU A 284 12.45 1.05 -12.39
CA LEU A 284 11.77 -0.17 -12.82
C LEU A 284 12.56 -0.94 -13.88
N LYS A 285 13.15 -0.22 -14.82
CA LYS A 285 13.97 -0.82 -15.91
C LYS A 285 15.14 -1.62 -15.34
N ASP A 286 15.83 -1.10 -14.32
CA ASP A 286 16.98 -1.79 -13.71
C ASP A 286 16.54 -3.03 -12.93
N TYR A 287 15.40 -2.96 -12.23
CA TYR A 287 14.79 -4.10 -11.56
C TYR A 287 14.46 -5.22 -12.53
N ILE A 288 13.78 -4.90 -13.67
CA ILE A 288 13.42 -5.88 -14.69
C ILE A 288 14.68 -6.46 -15.35
N LYS A 289 15.70 -5.63 -15.64
CA LYS A 289 16.99 -6.08 -16.20
C LYS A 289 17.66 -7.12 -15.27
N ASN A 290 17.59 -6.91 -13.96
CA ASN A 290 18.14 -7.88 -13.01
C ASN A 290 17.36 -9.21 -13.02
N ILE A 291 16.02 -9.17 -13.16
CA ILE A 291 15.21 -10.39 -13.31
C ILE A 291 15.61 -11.17 -14.57
N ILE A 292 15.83 -10.46 -15.68
CA ILE A 292 16.24 -11.08 -16.96
C ILE A 292 17.60 -11.75 -16.82
N LYS A 293 18.57 -11.07 -16.17
CA LYS A 293 19.92 -11.59 -15.97
C LYS A 293 20.01 -12.76 -14.99
N SER A 294 19.10 -12.85 -14.02
CA SER A 294 19.09 -13.91 -13.01
C SER A 294 18.45 -15.22 -13.49
N ARG A 295 18.07 -15.29 -14.77
CA ARG A 295 17.47 -16.46 -15.44
C ARG A 295 18.51 -17.21 -16.26
#